data_f94572246b63f3af8fca88f6a6440c79
#
_entry.id   f94572246b63f3af8fca88f6a6440c79
#
_cell.length_a   1.000
_cell.length_b   1.000
_cell.length_c   1.000
_cell.angle_alpha   90.00
_cell.angle_beta   90.00
_cell.angle_gamma   90.00
#
_symmetry.space_group_name_H-M   'P 1'
#
loop_
_entity.id
_entity.type
_entity.pdbx_description
1 polymer ?
#
loop_
_entity_poly.entity_id
_entity_poly.type
_entity_poly.pdbx_seq_one_letter_code
_entity_poly.pdbx_strand_id
1 'polypeptide(L)'
;MNGTIALVGSGEWLPVMLDVERELLNNQNPVYVQLSTAAGQESSARLEHWKNLAQTQAKTLNVESRWLPVFDNESANNSEFAEKIKGAGLIYLSGGDPTYLAETLRDSLVWKAIVNEWENGASLAGCSAGAMALTTWVPKMRIKIGKNNEDVKGLGLLPNIRVIPHFDRMLGWIPDIITRNLLNTPRGVTLVGIDEKTALVGGINSWTVKGEQSVWVLTHDGREEFKPGQTLITN
;
A
#
# COMPACT_ATOMS: atom_id res chain seq x y z
N MET A 1 -19.42 3.99 -7.50
CA MET A 1 -18.77 4.44 -6.25
C MET A 1 -17.40 3.80 -6.23
N ASN A 2 -16.37 4.55 -5.87
CA ASN A 2 -15.03 4.00 -5.75
C ASN A 2 -14.99 2.87 -4.71
N GLY A 3 -14.12 1.89 -4.92
CA GLY A 3 -13.91 0.80 -3.98
C GLY A 3 -13.24 1.23 -2.68
N THR A 4 -13.26 0.34 -1.69
CA THR A 4 -12.58 0.55 -0.41
C THR A 4 -11.06 0.50 -0.60
N ILE A 5 -10.33 1.34 0.15
CA ILE A 5 -8.86 1.32 0.19
C ILE A 5 -8.38 0.80 1.54
N ALA A 6 -7.31 0.01 1.54
CA ALA A 6 -6.57 -0.35 2.74
C ALA A 6 -5.11 0.06 2.62
N LEU A 7 -4.64 0.85 3.58
CA LEU A 7 -3.23 1.19 3.77
C LEU A 7 -2.69 0.34 4.92
N VAL A 8 -1.80 -0.59 4.62
CA VAL A 8 -1.33 -1.61 5.57
C VAL A 8 0.11 -1.32 5.98
N GLY A 9 0.38 -1.29 7.28
CA GLY A 9 1.72 -0.99 7.81
C GLY A 9 2.73 -2.09 7.51
N SER A 10 2.34 -3.35 7.71
CA SER A 10 3.04 -4.56 7.29
C SER A 10 2.19 -5.80 7.57
N GLY A 11 2.73 -6.97 7.23
CA GLY A 11 2.10 -8.24 7.56
C GLY A 11 1.17 -8.75 6.46
N GLU A 12 1.41 -8.29 5.22
CA GLU A 12 0.69 -8.79 4.06
C GLU A 12 0.71 -10.31 4.00
N TRP A 13 -0.47 -10.86 3.71
CA TRP A 13 -0.71 -12.30 3.58
C TRP A 13 -0.36 -13.12 4.83
N LEU A 14 -0.28 -12.47 6.00
CA LEU A 14 -0.21 -13.15 7.29
C LEU A 14 -1.62 -13.42 7.84
N PRO A 15 -1.79 -14.47 8.68
CA PRO A 15 -3.10 -14.82 9.26
C PRO A 15 -3.80 -13.66 9.98
N VAL A 16 -3.05 -12.78 10.63
CA VAL A 16 -3.58 -11.61 11.34
C VAL A 16 -4.30 -10.62 10.44
N MET A 17 -3.92 -10.54 9.14
CA MET A 17 -4.55 -9.65 8.17
C MET A 17 -5.71 -10.30 7.40
N LEU A 18 -6.00 -11.58 7.67
CA LEU A 18 -7.04 -12.33 6.96
C LEU A 18 -8.42 -11.68 7.10
N ASP A 19 -8.76 -11.19 8.28
CA ASP A 19 -10.06 -10.56 8.52
C ASP A 19 -10.20 -9.21 7.81
N VAL A 20 -9.10 -8.46 7.68
CA VAL A 20 -9.06 -7.22 6.89
C VAL A 20 -9.31 -7.53 5.41
N GLU A 21 -8.62 -8.53 4.85
CA GLU A 21 -8.78 -8.91 3.45
C GLU A 21 -10.16 -9.50 3.17
N ARG A 22 -10.73 -10.26 4.13
CA ARG A 22 -12.10 -10.76 4.04
C ARG A 22 -13.13 -9.63 4.01
N GLU A 23 -12.93 -8.58 4.83
CA GLU A 23 -13.77 -7.38 4.81
C GLU A 23 -13.68 -6.65 3.45
N LEU A 24 -12.47 -6.52 2.89
CA LEU A 24 -12.26 -5.90 1.58
C LEU A 24 -12.90 -6.68 0.42
N LEU A 25 -13.03 -7.99 0.57
CA LEU A 25 -13.69 -8.89 -0.40
C LEU A 25 -15.20 -9.03 -0.17
N ASN A 26 -15.72 -8.47 0.91
CA ASN A 26 -17.15 -8.59 1.23
C ASN A 26 -18.01 -7.89 0.17
N ASN A 27 -18.96 -8.64 -0.40
CA ASN A 27 -19.82 -8.20 -1.51
C ASN A 27 -19.05 -7.84 -2.80
N GLN A 28 -17.82 -8.32 -2.95
CA GLN A 28 -17.01 -8.16 -4.14
C GLN A 28 -16.99 -9.44 -4.99
N ASN A 29 -16.51 -9.34 -6.23
CA ASN A 29 -16.20 -10.52 -7.01
C ASN A 29 -15.14 -11.38 -6.27
N PRO A 30 -15.25 -12.71 -6.28
CA PRO A 30 -14.31 -13.59 -5.58
C PRO A 30 -12.99 -13.74 -6.36
N VAL A 31 -12.40 -12.64 -6.78
CA VAL A 31 -11.16 -12.56 -7.57
C VAL A 31 -10.16 -11.66 -6.86
N TYR A 32 -9.03 -12.23 -6.48
CA TYR A 32 -7.94 -11.54 -5.79
C TYR A 32 -6.73 -11.38 -6.72
N VAL A 33 -6.53 -10.18 -7.21
CA VAL A 33 -5.36 -9.80 -8.01
C VAL A 33 -4.22 -9.37 -7.10
N GLN A 34 -3.03 -9.96 -7.27
CA GLN A 34 -1.90 -9.78 -6.37
C GLN A 34 -0.65 -9.40 -7.17
N LEU A 35 -0.01 -8.29 -6.79
CA LEU A 35 1.20 -7.76 -7.43
C LEU A 35 2.31 -7.55 -6.40
N SER A 36 3.48 -8.16 -6.64
CA SER A 36 4.70 -7.92 -5.85
C SER A 36 5.72 -7.09 -6.62
N THR A 37 5.24 -6.07 -7.32
CA THR A 37 6.06 -5.16 -8.13
C THR A 37 7.15 -4.49 -7.30
N ALA A 38 6.86 -4.11 -6.04
CA ALA A 38 7.84 -3.52 -5.13
C ALA A 38 9.05 -4.45 -4.85
N ALA A 39 8.86 -5.76 -4.96
CA ALA A 39 9.89 -6.79 -4.81
C ALA A 39 10.53 -7.21 -6.16
N GLY A 40 10.18 -6.57 -7.26
CA GLY A 40 10.57 -6.98 -8.62
C GLY A 40 12.07 -7.08 -8.88
N GLN A 41 12.90 -6.43 -8.06
CA GLN A 41 14.37 -6.51 -8.11
C GLN A 41 14.96 -7.60 -7.19
N GLU A 42 14.14 -8.34 -6.46
CA GLU A 42 14.59 -9.42 -5.59
C GLU A 42 14.95 -10.69 -6.40
N SER A 43 15.55 -11.66 -5.73
CA SER A 43 15.88 -12.94 -6.37
C SER A 43 14.62 -13.73 -6.76
N SER A 44 14.73 -14.60 -7.76
CA SER A 44 13.63 -15.48 -8.20
C SER A 44 13.05 -16.29 -7.03
N ALA A 45 13.90 -16.76 -6.12
CA ALA A 45 13.45 -17.48 -4.92
C ALA A 45 12.58 -16.61 -3.99
N ARG A 46 12.90 -15.33 -3.85
CA ARG A 46 12.07 -14.38 -3.08
C ARG A 46 10.76 -14.08 -3.79
N LEU A 47 10.77 -13.90 -5.09
CA LEU A 47 9.55 -13.69 -5.88
C LEU A 47 8.61 -14.90 -5.81
N GLU A 48 9.16 -16.11 -5.89
CA GLU A 48 8.36 -17.33 -5.70
C GLU A 48 7.81 -17.47 -4.28
N HIS A 49 8.57 -17.06 -3.27
CA HIS A 49 8.08 -17.00 -1.89
C HIS A 49 6.88 -16.04 -1.75
N TRP A 50 6.95 -14.84 -2.30
CA TRP A 50 5.85 -13.88 -2.30
C TRP A 50 4.61 -14.43 -3.01
N LYS A 51 4.80 -15.07 -4.16
CA LYS A 51 3.71 -15.71 -4.91
C LYS A 51 3.03 -16.80 -4.09
N ASN A 52 3.81 -17.66 -3.44
CA ASN A 52 3.26 -18.76 -2.61
C ASN A 52 2.46 -18.23 -1.41
N LEU A 53 2.94 -17.17 -0.75
CA LEU A 53 2.18 -16.51 0.32
C LEU A 53 0.86 -15.95 -0.19
N ALA A 54 0.89 -15.22 -1.30
CA ALA A 54 -0.27 -14.61 -1.91
C ALA A 54 -1.32 -15.66 -2.33
N GLN A 55 -0.90 -16.74 -2.98
CA GLN A 55 -1.78 -17.84 -3.40
C GLN A 55 -2.35 -18.60 -2.20
N THR A 56 -1.56 -18.80 -1.14
CA THR A 56 -2.03 -19.44 0.09
C THR A 56 -3.11 -18.59 0.77
N GLN A 57 -2.93 -17.28 0.82
CA GLN A 57 -3.91 -16.36 1.38
C GLN A 57 -5.22 -16.38 0.58
N ALA A 58 -5.15 -16.29 -0.75
CA ALA A 58 -6.34 -16.38 -1.60
C ALA A 58 -7.08 -17.70 -1.44
N LYS A 59 -6.36 -18.82 -1.32
CA LYS A 59 -6.94 -20.13 -1.01
C LYS A 59 -7.67 -20.15 0.34
N THR A 60 -7.07 -19.54 1.37
CA THR A 60 -7.68 -19.42 2.70
C THR A 60 -8.95 -18.57 2.68
N LEU A 61 -8.99 -17.54 1.83
CA LEU A 61 -10.15 -16.70 1.59
C LEU A 61 -11.21 -17.35 0.69
N ASN A 62 -10.89 -18.50 0.08
CA ASN A 62 -11.73 -19.19 -0.90
C ASN A 62 -12.08 -18.31 -2.12
N VAL A 63 -11.08 -17.64 -2.69
CA VAL A 63 -11.21 -16.79 -3.87
C VAL A 63 -10.23 -17.18 -4.96
N GLU A 64 -10.51 -16.80 -6.22
CA GLU A 64 -9.59 -16.97 -7.33
C GLU A 64 -8.34 -16.10 -7.12
N SER A 65 -7.14 -16.69 -7.19
CA SER A 65 -5.88 -15.98 -7.12
C SER A 65 -5.39 -15.66 -8.53
N ARG A 66 -5.14 -14.37 -8.80
CA ARG A 66 -4.48 -13.89 -10.02
C ARG A 66 -3.18 -13.20 -9.64
N TRP A 67 -2.12 -13.98 -9.50
CA TRP A 67 -0.78 -13.45 -9.34
C TRP A 67 -0.27 -12.90 -10.67
N LEU A 68 0.12 -11.61 -10.70
CA LEU A 68 0.64 -10.94 -11.89
C LEU A 68 2.14 -10.64 -11.71
N PRO A 69 3.02 -11.20 -12.56
CA PRO A 69 4.46 -10.96 -12.52
C PRO A 69 4.81 -9.63 -13.19
N VAL A 70 4.32 -8.54 -12.63
CA VAL A 70 4.60 -7.17 -13.08
C VAL A 70 5.83 -6.68 -12.32
N PHE A 71 7.02 -6.87 -12.90
CA PHE A 71 8.28 -6.60 -12.21
C PHE A 71 9.12 -5.48 -12.82
N ASP A 72 8.74 -4.97 -13.98
CA ASP A 72 9.44 -3.90 -14.69
C ASP A 72 8.46 -3.09 -15.54
N ASN A 73 8.98 -2.07 -16.22
CA ASN A 73 8.17 -1.20 -17.07
C ASN A 73 7.58 -1.91 -18.29
N GLU A 74 8.27 -2.92 -18.83
CA GLU A 74 7.76 -3.71 -19.97
C GLU A 74 6.54 -4.52 -19.53
N SER A 75 6.64 -5.29 -18.44
CA SER A 75 5.53 -6.05 -17.87
C SER A 75 4.39 -5.16 -17.37
N ALA A 76 4.68 -3.96 -16.84
CA ALA A 76 3.67 -3.00 -16.44
C ALA A 76 2.87 -2.42 -17.63
N ASN A 77 3.43 -2.47 -18.84
CA ASN A 77 2.77 -2.07 -20.08
C ASN A 77 2.27 -3.26 -20.94
N ASN A 78 2.28 -4.46 -20.38
CA ASN A 78 1.71 -5.63 -21.04
C ASN A 78 0.18 -5.61 -20.95
N SER A 79 -0.49 -5.57 -22.11
CA SER A 79 -1.95 -5.53 -22.21
C SER A 79 -2.63 -6.77 -21.64
N GLU A 80 -1.98 -7.95 -21.68
CA GLU A 80 -2.53 -9.18 -21.10
C GLU A 80 -2.59 -9.09 -19.56
N PHE A 81 -1.61 -8.45 -18.92
CA PHE A 81 -1.64 -8.25 -17.47
C PHE A 81 -2.70 -7.22 -17.09
N ALA A 82 -2.84 -6.13 -17.87
CA ALA A 82 -3.90 -5.16 -17.66
C ALA A 82 -5.29 -5.81 -17.80
N GLU A 83 -5.47 -6.69 -18.76
CA GLU A 83 -6.73 -7.42 -18.97
C GLU A 83 -7.06 -8.37 -17.81
N LYS A 84 -6.06 -9.03 -17.22
CA LYS A 84 -6.22 -9.93 -16.06
C LYS A 84 -6.64 -9.22 -14.76
N ILE A 85 -6.58 -7.90 -14.71
CA ILE A 85 -7.06 -7.11 -13.57
C ILE A 85 -8.58 -6.96 -13.62
N LYS A 86 -9.18 -7.00 -14.80
CA LYS A 86 -10.63 -6.84 -14.97
C LYS A 86 -11.41 -7.86 -14.15
N GLY A 87 -12.46 -7.37 -13.51
CA GLY A 87 -13.32 -8.15 -12.65
C GLY A 87 -12.71 -8.53 -11.30
N ALA A 88 -11.62 -7.89 -10.90
CA ALA A 88 -11.07 -8.06 -9.56
C ALA A 88 -12.08 -7.60 -8.50
N GLY A 89 -12.17 -8.34 -7.40
CA GLY A 89 -12.85 -7.87 -6.19
C GLY A 89 -11.88 -7.20 -5.22
N LEU A 90 -10.64 -7.68 -5.19
CA LEU A 90 -9.55 -7.09 -4.42
C LEU A 90 -8.27 -7.06 -5.26
N ILE A 91 -7.61 -5.93 -5.27
CA ILE A 91 -6.27 -5.76 -5.86
C ILE A 91 -5.30 -5.41 -4.73
N TYR A 92 -4.15 -6.08 -4.68
CA TYR A 92 -3.19 -5.93 -3.59
C TYR A 92 -1.77 -5.65 -4.09
N LEU A 93 -1.20 -4.52 -3.66
CA LEU A 93 0.18 -4.12 -3.91
C LEU A 93 1.02 -4.47 -2.67
N SER A 94 1.92 -5.46 -2.76
CA SER A 94 2.74 -5.89 -1.63
C SER A 94 3.89 -4.93 -1.29
N GLY A 95 4.62 -5.25 -0.22
CA GLY A 95 5.80 -4.53 0.21
C GLY A 95 7.05 -4.77 -0.63
N GLY A 96 8.12 -4.01 -0.34
CA GLY A 96 9.41 -4.02 -1.02
C GLY A 96 10.00 -2.61 -1.16
N ASP A 97 10.48 -2.24 -2.35
CA ASP A 97 10.98 -0.89 -2.66
C ASP A 97 9.84 0.01 -3.17
N PRO A 98 9.43 1.04 -2.41
CA PRO A 98 8.32 1.91 -2.78
C PRO A 98 8.64 2.83 -3.97
N THR A 99 9.91 3.20 -4.14
CA THR A 99 10.37 4.00 -5.27
C THR A 99 10.26 3.18 -6.56
N TYR A 100 10.77 1.96 -6.51
CA TYR A 100 10.70 1.04 -7.65
C TYR A 100 9.25 0.74 -8.06
N LEU A 101 8.38 0.46 -7.09
CA LEU A 101 6.95 0.26 -7.33
C LEU A 101 6.32 1.47 -8.04
N ALA A 102 6.53 2.68 -7.50
CA ALA A 102 5.93 3.89 -8.05
C ALA A 102 6.46 4.21 -9.46
N GLU A 103 7.76 4.03 -9.71
CA GLU A 103 8.38 4.26 -11.00
C GLU A 103 7.94 3.23 -12.06
N THR A 104 7.78 1.96 -11.65
CA THR A 104 7.35 0.88 -12.53
C THR A 104 5.89 1.02 -12.97
N LEU A 105 4.99 1.34 -12.03
CA LEU A 105 3.56 1.37 -12.32
C LEU A 105 3.06 2.72 -12.84
N ARG A 106 3.73 3.84 -12.53
CA ARG A 106 3.24 5.17 -12.94
C ARG A 106 3.02 5.24 -14.45
N ASP A 107 1.84 5.74 -14.83
CA ASP A 107 1.39 5.93 -16.21
C ASP A 107 1.26 4.64 -17.04
N SER A 108 1.50 3.46 -16.46
CA SER A 108 1.44 2.16 -17.15
C SER A 108 0.02 1.71 -17.45
N LEU A 109 -0.11 0.71 -18.34
CA LEU A 109 -1.40 0.07 -18.65
C LEU A 109 -1.97 -0.67 -17.44
N VAL A 110 -1.10 -1.35 -16.66
CA VAL A 110 -1.48 -2.07 -15.45
C VAL A 110 -2.03 -1.09 -14.41
N TRP A 111 -1.35 0.04 -14.18
CA TRP A 111 -1.85 1.04 -13.23
C TRP A 111 -3.20 1.64 -13.64
N LYS A 112 -3.38 1.95 -14.91
CA LYS A 112 -4.67 2.42 -15.44
C LYS A 112 -5.78 1.41 -15.24
N ALA A 113 -5.49 0.12 -15.44
CA ALA A 113 -6.46 -0.95 -15.19
C ALA A 113 -6.80 -1.09 -13.69
N ILE A 114 -5.81 -0.98 -12.79
CA ILE A 114 -6.02 -0.98 -11.34
C ILE A 114 -6.95 0.17 -10.92
N VAL A 115 -6.65 1.40 -11.37
CA VAL A 115 -7.46 2.58 -11.05
C VAL A 115 -8.88 2.41 -11.58
N ASN A 116 -9.05 1.94 -12.82
CA ASN A 116 -10.36 1.70 -13.41
C ASN A 116 -11.20 0.69 -12.61
N GLU A 117 -10.62 -0.44 -12.19
CA GLU A 117 -11.37 -1.41 -11.39
C GLU A 117 -11.72 -0.86 -10.00
N TRP A 118 -10.82 -0.10 -9.37
CA TRP A 118 -11.11 0.57 -8.11
C TRP A 118 -12.23 1.62 -8.25
N GLU A 119 -12.23 2.43 -9.30
CA GLU A 119 -13.30 3.40 -9.60
C GLU A 119 -14.65 2.71 -9.86
N ASN A 120 -14.63 1.47 -10.33
CA ASN A 120 -15.81 0.62 -10.53
C ASN A 120 -16.21 -0.23 -9.32
N GLY A 121 -15.53 -0.03 -8.17
CA GLY A 121 -15.95 -0.59 -6.88
C GLY A 121 -15.05 -1.68 -6.32
N ALA A 122 -14.05 -2.18 -7.05
CA ALA A 122 -13.08 -3.15 -6.52
C ALA A 122 -12.29 -2.56 -5.36
N SER A 123 -12.03 -3.34 -4.31
CA SER A 123 -11.17 -2.91 -3.21
C SER A 123 -9.70 -2.86 -3.64
N LEU A 124 -8.94 -1.91 -3.11
CA LEU A 124 -7.51 -1.75 -3.38
C LEU A 124 -6.72 -1.69 -2.08
N ALA A 125 -5.76 -2.58 -1.91
CA ALA A 125 -4.88 -2.59 -0.76
C ALA A 125 -3.42 -2.33 -1.15
N GLY A 126 -2.70 -1.58 -0.32
CA GLY A 126 -1.25 -1.43 -0.42
C GLY A 126 -0.61 -1.69 0.94
N CYS A 127 0.42 -2.55 0.98
CA CYS A 127 1.18 -2.86 2.19
C CYS A 127 2.58 -2.27 2.13
N SER A 128 3.03 -1.65 3.23
CA SER A 128 4.38 -1.08 3.34
C SER A 128 4.70 -0.18 2.14
N ALA A 129 5.56 -0.63 1.23
CA ALA A 129 5.87 0.05 -0.03
C ALA A 129 4.61 0.36 -0.86
N GLY A 130 3.65 -0.58 -0.92
CA GLY A 130 2.37 -0.39 -1.61
C GLY A 130 1.55 0.73 -1.00
N ALA A 131 1.48 0.81 0.33
CA ALA A 131 0.76 1.88 1.03
C ALA A 131 1.39 3.26 0.75
N MET A 132 2.72 3.37 0.77
CA MET A 132 3.42 4.61 0.44
C MET A 132 3.19 5.00 -1.02
N ALA A 133 3.32 4.06 -1.94
CA ALA A 133 3.21 4.33 -3.37
C ALA A 133 1.81 4.81 -3.79
N LEU A 134 0.74 4.40 -3.12
CA LEU A 134 -0.63 4.88 -3.40
C LEU A 134 -0.81 6.38 -3.15
N THR A 135 0.04 7.01 -2.34
CA THR A 135 0.02 8.46 -2.06
C THR A 135 0.69 9.27 -3.17
N THR A 136 0.75 10.58 -3.01
CA THR A 136 1.52 11.46 -3.93
C THR A 136 3.01 11.47 -3.64
N TRP A 137 3.45 10.85 -2.55
CA TRP A 137 4.80 11.03 -2.01
C TRP A 137 5.40 9.73 -1.50
N VAL A 138 6.61 9.44 -1.94
CA VAL A 138 7.44 8.34 -1.47
C VAL A 138 8.72 8.90 -0.88
N PRO A 139 8.95 8.79 0.45
CA PRO A 139 10.16 9.29 1.06
C PRO A 139 11.38 8.47 0.64
N LYS A 140 12.50 9.11 0.36
CA LYS A 140 13.79 8.43 0.22
C LYS A 140 14.31 8.04 1.60
N MET A 141 14.09 6.79 1.97
CA MET A 141 14.56 6.22 3.25
C MET A 141 16.09 6.00 3.29
N ARG A 142 16.78 6.05 2.14
CA ARG A 142 18.24 5.89 2.05
C ARG A 142 18.87 7.10 1.42
N ILE A 143 19.55 7.90 2.25
CA ILE A 143 20.39 9.02 1.79
C ILE A 143 21.65 8.42 1.16
N LYS A 144 21.79 8.54 -0.17
CA LYS A 144 23.03 8.19 -0.88
C LYS A 144 23.86 9.44 -1.04
N ILE A 145 25.10 9.43 -0.50
CA ILE A 145 26.05 10.55 -0.65
C ILE A 145 26.33 10.77 -2.16
N GLY A 146 26.13 12.00 -2.62
CA GLY A 146 26.44 12.40 -4.01
C GLY A 146 25.33 12.11 -5.04
N LYS A 147 24.11 11.68 -4.65
CA LYS A 147 22.95 11.55 -5.55
C LYS A 147 21.84 12.53 -5.15
N ASN A 148 21.00 12.88 -6.12
CA ASN A 148 19.80 13.67 -5.86
C ASN A 148 18.92 12.95 -4.83
N ASN A 149 18.71 13.59 -3.66
CA ASN A 149 17.97 13.05 -2.52
C ASN A 149 16.52 13.57 -2.48
N GLU A 150 15.99 14.03 -3.61
CA GLU A 150 14.59 14.43 -3.68
C GLU A 150 13.66 13.24 -3.53
N ASP A 151 12.55 13.46 -2.85
CA ASP A 151 11.49 12.47 -2.71
C ASP A 151 10.91 12.09 -4.08
N VAL A 152 10.45 10.85 -4.20
CA VAL A 152 9.87 10.36 -5.43
C VAL A 152 8.36 10.62 -5.42
N LYS A 153 7.80 10.95 -6.59
CA LYS A 153 6.35 11.01 -6.75
C LYS A 153 5.76 9.61 -6.59
N GLY A 154 4.73 9.48 -5.77
CA GLY A 154 3.91 8.27 -5.72
C GLY A 154 2.99 8.12 -6.93
N LEU A 155 2.06 7.20 -6.84
CA LEU A 155 1.04 6.93 -7.89
C LEU A 155 -0.10 7.96 -7.87
N GLY A 156 -0.23 8.74 -6.78
CA GLY A 156 -1.10 9.90 -6.70
C GLY A 156 -2.59 9.62 -6.50
N LEU A 157 -2.96 8.39 -6.14
CA LEU A 157 -4.35 8.03 -5.90
C LEU A 157 -4.91 8.72 -4.64
N LEU A 158 -4.06 8.90 -3.62
CA LEU A 158 -4.40 9.49 -2.33
C LEU A 158 -3.59 10.78 -2.11
N PRO A 159 -4.08 11.95 -2.54
CA PRO A 159 -3.32 13.20 -2.47
C PRO A 159 -3.29 13.82 -1.07
N ASN A 160 -4.22 13.49 -0.20
CA ASN A 160 -4.43 14.11 1.10
C ASN A 160 -3.82 13.35 2.29
N ILE A 161 -3.12 12.24 2.02
CA ILE A 161 -2.46 11.41 3.04
C ILE A 161 -1.04 11.06 2.64
N ARG A 162 -0.14 10.96 3.62
CA ARG A 162 1.20 10.39 3.52
C ARG A 162 1.37 9.28 4.54
N VAL A 163 2.03 8.20 4.19
CA VAL A 163 2.13 7.00 5.02
C VAL A 163 3.57 6.71 5.39
N ILE A 164 3.79 6.43 6.67
CA ILE A 164 5.00 5.83 7.22
C ILE A 164 4.61 4.44 7.74
N PRO A 165 4.93 3.36 7.02
CA PRO A 165 4.66 2.00 7.46
C PRO A 165 5.67 1.55 8.53
N HIS A 166 5.42 0.40 9.19
CA HIS A 166 6.28 -0.15 10.26
C HIS A 166 6.58 0.87 11.37
N PHE A 167 5.60 1.69 11.72
CA PHE A 167 5.85 2.87 12.55
C PHE A 167 6.30 2.51 13.97
N ASP A 168 5.77 1.44 14.55
CA ASP A 168 6.20 0.88 15.84
C ASP A 168 7.69 0.53 15.87
N ARG A 169 8.24 0.05 14.76
CA ARG A 169 9.67 -0.26 14.63
C ARG A 169 10.54 0.96 14.38
N MET A 170 9.97 2.02 13.84
CA MET A 170 10.70 3.24 13.53
C MET A 170 10.83 4.18 14.73
N LEU A 171 9.98 4.05 15.75
CA LEU A 171 9.86 4.96 16.91
C LEU A 171 11.12 5.11 17.79
N GLY A 172 12.16 4.33 17.59
CA GLY A 172 13.44 4.46 18.30
C GLY A 172 14.65 4.74 17.40
N TRP A 173 14.45 4.81 16.08
CA TRP A 173 15.54 4.76 15.11
C TRP A 173 15.62 5.95 14.15
N ILE A 174 14.57 6.81 14.11
CA ILE A 174 14.58 7.94 13.18
C ILE A 174 15.35 9.11 13.80
N PRO A 175 16.50 9.53 13.23
CA PRO A 175 17.16 10.75 13.66
C PRO A 175 16.23 11.95 13.56
N ASP A 176 16.33 12.91 14.51
CA ASP A 176 15.49 14.12 14.56
C ASP A 176 15.40 14.88 13.23
N ILE A 177 16.49 14.89 12.46
CA ILE A 177 16.51 15.56 11.17
C ILE A 177 15.60 14.88 10.13
N ILE A 178 15.52 13.55 10.14
CA ILE A 178 14.64 12.79 9.25
C ILE A 178 13.19 13.01 9.70
N THR A 179 12.92 12.96 11.00
CA THR A 179 11.61 13.23 11.58
C THR A 179 11.10 14.61 11.17
N ARG A 180 11.93 15.65 11.27
CA ARG A 180 11.56 17.02 10.84
C ARG A 180 11.23 17.10 9.35
N ASN A 181 11.98 16.41 8.49
CA ASN A 181 11.69 16.38 7.06
C ASN A 181 10.39 15.63 6.75
N LEU A 182 10.11 14.53 7.46
CA LEU A 182 8.87 13.77 7.31
C LEU A 182 7.67 14.60 7.76
N LEU A 183 7.80 15.37 8.84
CA LEU A 183 6.75 16.26 9.37
C LEU A 183 6.48 17.47 8.48
N ASN A 184 7.38 17.82 7.55
CA ASN A 184 7.17 18.91 6.60
C ASN A 184 6.18 18.50 5.50
N THR A 185 4.91 18.34 5.88
CA THR A 185 3.83 17.98 4.95
C THR A 185 3.21 19.23 4.33
N PRO A 186 2.77 19.16 3.06
CA PRO A 186 1.97 20.21 2.46
C PRO A 186 0.68 20.49 3.27
N ARG A 187 0.17 21.71 3.18
CA ARG A 187 -1.10 22.08 3.83
C ARG A 187 -2.24 21.18 3.31
N GLY A 188 -3.05 20.64 4.21
CA GLY A 188 -4.16 19.74 3.87
C GLY A 188 -3.75 18.28 3.65
N VAL A 189 -2.50 17.92 3.92
CA VAL A 189 -2.03 16.54 3.87
C VAL A 189 -1.83 16.02 5.28
N THR A 190 -2.45 14.89 5.61
CA THR A 190 -2.27 14.20 6.89
C THR A 190 -1.13 13.19 6.79
N LEU A 191 -0.15 13.29 7.70
CA LEU A 191 0.91 12.30 7.83
C LEU A 191 0.51 11.25 8.86
N VAL A 192 0.47 9.98 8.45
CA VAL A 192 0.14 8.86 9.34
C VAL A 192 1.29 7.87 9.45
N GLY A 193 1.53 7.44 10.69
CA GLY A 193 2.32 6.24 10.98
C GLY A 193 1.37 5.05 11.11
N ILE A 194 1.66 3.94 10.47
CA ILE A 194 0.88 2.70 10.57
C ILE A 194 1.79 1.62 11.13
N ASP A 195 1.43 1.08 12.28
CA ASP A 195 2.17 0.01 12.94
C ASP A 195 2.12 -1.30 12.14
N GLU A 196 3.01 -2.23 12.44
CA GLU A 196 2.97 -3.57 11.83
C GLU A 196 1.64 -4.28 12.14
N LYS A 197 1.18 -5.16 11.26
CA LYS A 197 -0.07 -5.94 11.39
C LYS A 197 -1.32 -5.07 11.61
N THR A 198 -1.29 -3.85 11.10
CA THR A 198 -2.34 -2.85 11.24
C THR A 198 -2.66 -2.23 9.89
N ALA A 199 -3.91 -1.92 9.67
CA ALA A 199 -4.39 -1.29 8.44
C ALA A 199 -5.29 -0.10 8.75
N LEU A 200 -5.21 0.90 7.89
CA LEU A 200 -6.16 2.00 7.81
C LEU A 200 -7.09 1.71 6.63
N VAL A 201 -8.35 1.35 6.92
CA VAL A 201 -9.33 0.88 5.93
C VAL A 201 -10.44 1.91 5.76
N GLY A 202 -10.73 2.27 4.51
CA GLY A 202 -11.77 3.25 4.22
C GLY A 202 -11.70 3.78 2.80
N GLY A 203 -11.92 5.07 2.65
CA GLY A 203 -11.83 5.76 1.35
C GLY A 203 -11.66 7.25 1.54
N ILE A 204 -10.83 7.83 0.75
CA ILE A 204 -10.42 9.23 0.60
C ILE A 204 -10.29 10.04 1.90
N ASN A 205 -11.34 10.25 2.67
CA ASN A 205 -11.32 11.15 3.84
C ASN A 205 -11.74 10.48 5.16
N SER A 206 -12.28 9.26 5.15
CA SER A 206 -12.73 8.58 6.37
C SER A 206 -12.17 7.17 6.43
N TRP A 207 -11.52 6.85 7.52
CA TRP A 207 -10.74 5.64 7.69
C TRP A 207 -11.00 4.99 9.03
N THR A 208 -11.07 3.67 9.07
CA THR A 208 -11.17 2.88 10.30
C THR A 208 -9.87 2.12 10.51
N VAL A 209 -9.35 2.13 11.73
CA VAL A 209 -8.18 1.32 12.10
C VAL A 209 -8.60 -0.12 12.29
N LYS A 210 -7.88 -1.04 11.65
CA LYS A 210 -8.09 -2.50 11.71
C LYS A 210 -6.77 -3.21 12.01
N GLY A 211 -6.82 -4.43 12.55
CA GLY A 211 -5.63 -5.23 12.87
C GLY A 211 -5.32 -5.22 14.36
N GLU A 212 -4.03 -5.38 14.72
CA GLU A 212 -3.60 -5.63 16.11
C GLU A 212 -3.10 -4.38 16.85
N GLN A 213 -2.52 -3.42 16.14
CA GLN A 213 -1.82 -2.29 16.74
C GLN A 213 -2.49 -0.95 16.35
N SER A 214 -1.72 0.14 16.35
CA SER A 214 -2.27 1.49 16.22
C SER A 214 -1.90 2.16 14.88
N VAL A 215 -2.67 3.18 14.55
CA VAL A 215 -2.33 4.20 13.57
C VAL A 215 -2.09 5.51 14.31
N TRP A 216 -1.13 6.28 13.85
CA TRP A 216 -0.68 7.52 14.48
C TRP A 216 -0.80 8.68 13.50
N VAL A 217 -1.47 9.74 13.88
CA VAL A 217 -1.39 11.03 13.17
C VAL A 217 -0.20 11.81 13.71
N LEU A 218 0.69 12.24 12.82
CA LEU A 218 1.94 12.89 13.17
C LEU A 218 1.85 14.39 12.84
N THR A 219 2.15 15.23 13.82
CA THR A 219 2.16 16.69 13.70
C THR A 219 3.44 17.27 14.28
N HIS A 220 3.68 18.57 14.08
CA HIS A 220 4.80 19.27 14.72
C HIS A 220 4.67 19.32 16.27
N ASP A 221 3.45 19.26 16.79
CA ASP A 221 3.17 19.35 18.22
C ASP A 221 3.16 17.99 18.92
N GLY A 222 3.27 16.90 18.16
CA GLY A 222 3.28 15.54 18.70
C GLY A 222 2.60 14.53 17.79
N ARG A 223 2.07 13.49 18.43
CA ARG A 223 1.36 12.41 17.74
C ARG A 223 0.08 12.04 18.45
N GLU A 224 -0.95 11.69 17.69
CA GLU A 224 -2.22 11.20 18.19
C GLU A 224 -2.41 9.75 17.80
N GLU A 225 -2.77 8.89 18.76
CA GLU A 225 -2.96 7.46 18.59
C GLU A 225 -4.41 7.12 18.26
N PHE A 226 -4.60 6.26 17.25
CA PHE A 226 -5.88 5.68 16.88
C PHE A 226 -5.77 4.14 16.96
N LYS A 227 -6.57 3.54 17.84
CA LYS A 227 -6.60 2.09 18.09
C LYS A 227 -7.58 1.36 17.16
N PRO A 228 -7.48 0.03 17.02
CA PRO A 228 -8.45 -0.76 16.26
C PRO A 228 -9.90 -0.42 16.60
N GLY A 229 -10.71 -0.21 15.58
CA GLY A 229 -12.11 0.20 15.66
C GLY A 229 -12.34 1.73 15.69
N GLN A 230 -11.33 2.53 15.94
CA GLN A 230 -11.45 4.00 15.90
C GLN A 230 -11.41 4.52 14.45
N THR A 231 -12.06 5.66 14.25
CA THR A 231 -12.14 6.34 12.96
C THR A 231 -11.21 7.55 12.94
N LEU A 232 -10.44 7.64 11.87
CA LEU A 232 -9.60 8.79 11.53
C LEU A 232 -10.23 9.54 10.35
N ILE A 233 -10.31 10.85 10.44
CA ILE A 233 -10.74 11.73 9.35
C ILE A 233 -9.51 12.46 8.81
N THR A 234 -9.28 12.38 7.50
CA THR A 234 -8.27 13.15 6.76
C THR A 234 -8.96 14.26 5.97
N ASN A 235 -8.28 15.38 5.80
CA ASN A 235 -8.82 16.56 5.10
C ASN A 235 -8.85 16.39 3.57
#